data_5fa1345d953406ae3d4be689a6fcc250
#
_entry.id   5fa1345d953406ae3d4be689a6fcc250
#
_cell.length_a   1.000
_cell.length_b   1.000
_cell.length_c   1.000
_cell.angle_alpha   90.00
_cell.angle_beta   90.00
_cell.angle_gamma   90.00
#
_symmetry.space_group_name_H-M   'P 1'
#
loop_
_entity.id
_entity.type
_entity.pdbx_description
1 polymer ?
#
loop_
_entity_poly.entity_id
_entity_poly.type
_entity_poly.pdbx_seq_one_letter_code
_entity_poly.pdbx_strand_id
1 'polypeptide(L)'
;MTDLTAVRPTIPEFSGPQLAPGDEGYDQARRVFNGMIDRSPALIATCRSAADVAAAIAYARAADLPISVYGGGHSVNGSAVVDGGVCVDLRGLRDVVVDPDTATAQVGGGCTWGELDAATQEHGLAVTGGRVSTTGIGGLALGSGSGWLERRLGFTCDNLIEAEVVTADSRVVTASDSQNPDLFWALRGGGGNFGVVTRFTLALHAIGPMVFGGMLMYPPPMGAAVLRNFRDFFADAPDEAGGGVAFITAPPIEMVPEPARGKPAVGVIVAYSGPLEGAESVLAPLLTFGPPVFAHVGPMPYVALQRLLDDANPHGMQNYWTADFLDELPDEAVDTLAGLATSPVSPLSQVIVVPGGGAIARVPEDATAFGERQAPFNIHYLSMWPDPADADANIAHTRTVAAAMKPWTSGGVYLNFIGDEGQDRVESAFGETKLARLRDIKAAWDPENVFRHNQNIAPAT
;
A
#
# COMPACT_ATOMS: atom_id res chain seq x y z
N MET A 1 -31.86 12.90 -38.47
CA MET A 1 -30.95 12.37 -37.45
C MET A 1 -30.38 13.58 -36.73
N THR A 2 -31.00 13.98 -35.65
CA THR A 2 -30.56 15.09 -34.80
C THR A 2 -29.32 14.63 -34.05
N ASP A 3 -28.19 15.23 -34.38
CA ASP A 3 -26.91 15.06 -33.70
C ASP A 3 -27.08 15.64 -32.28
N LEU A 4 -27.41 14.77 -31.33
CA LEU A 4 -27.34 15.11 -29.91
C LEU A 4 -25.84 15.18 -29.58
N THR A 5 -25.21 16.31 -29.83
CA THR A 5 -23.94 16.64 -29.21
C THR A 5 -24.15 16.51 -27.70
N ALA A 6 -23.71 15.37 -27.12
CA ALA A 6 -23.77 15.15 -25.70
C ALA A 6 -23.09 16.34 -25.01
N VAL A 7 -23.84 17.06 -24.17
CA VAL A 7 -23.28 18.19 -23.42
C VAL A 7 -22.09 17.66 -22.61
N ARG A 8 -20.91 18.26 -22.83
CA ARG A 8 -19.70 17.89 -22.08
C ARG A 8 -19.99 17.98 -20.59
N PRO A 9 -19.75 16.92 -19.82
CA PRO A 9 -19.94 16.94 -18.37
C PRO A 9 -19.00 18.00 -17.76
N THR A 10 -19.54 18.89 -16.93
CA THR A 10 -18.78 19.99 -16.32
C THR A 10 -19.37 20.28 -14.94
N ILE A 11 -18.51 20.32 -13.92
CA ILE A 11 -18.88 20.71 -12.56
C ILE A 11 -18.83 22.25 -12.48
N PRO A 12 -19.94 22.93 -12.13
CA PRO A 12 -19.93 24.37 -11.96
C PRO A 12 -19.01 24.82 -10.82
N GLU A 13 -18.43 26.02 -10.96
CA GLU A 13 -17.58 26.65 -9.92
C GLU A 13 -16.40 25.80 -9.42
N PHE A 14 -15.96 24.85 -10.23
CA PHE A 14 -14.84 23.97 -9.92
C PHE A 14 -13.50 24.64 -10.28
N SER A 15 -12.54 24.65 -9.34
CA SER A 15 -11.31 25.44 -9.49
C SER A 15 -10.19 24.72 -10.25
N GLY A 16 -10.23 23.40 -10.32
CA GLY A 16 -9.21 22.58 -10.95
C GLY A 16 -9.51 22.18 -12.41
N PRO A 17 -8.59 21.48 -13.07
CA PRO A 17 -8.83 20.91 -14.38
C PRO A 17 -9.96 19.87 -14.38
N GLN A 18 -10.72 19.84 -15.48
CA GLN A 18 -11.77 18.85 -15.71
C GLN A 18 -11.55 18.26 -17.11
N LEU A 19 -11.32 16.95 -17.18
CA LEU A 19 -11.04 16.23 -18.42
C LEU A 19 -12.15 15.21 -18.71
N ALA A 20 -12.69 15.25 -19.91
CA ALA A 20 -13.64 14.29 -20.44
C ALA A 20 -12.99 13.48 -21.60
N PRO A 21 -13.56 12.33 -22.00
CA PRO A 21 -13.07 11.57 -23.15
C PRO A 21 -12.92 12.44 -24.39
N GLY A 22 -11.74 12.39 -25.02
CA GLY A 22 -11.39 13.21 -26.19
C GLY A 22 -10.63 14.50 -25.86
N ASP A 23 -10.55 14.91 -24.59
CA ASP A 23 -9.73 16.06 -24.20
C ASP A 23 -8.24 15.67 -24.22
N GLU A 24 -7.38 16.66 -24.50
CA GLU A 24 -5.93 16.50 -24.40
C GLU A 24 -5.54 16.14 -22.96
N GLY A 25 -4.71 15.11 -22.80
CA GLY A 25 -4.26 14.61 -21.51
C GLY A 25 -5.23 13.64 -20.81
N TYR A 26 -6.46 13.44 -21.30
CA TYR A 26 -7.43 12.54 -20.68
C TYR A 26 -6.89 11.11 -20.55
N ASP A 27 -6.34 10.54 -21.64
CA ASP A 27 -5.82 9.17 -21.63
C ASP A 27 -4.62 9.00 -20.70
N GLN A 28 -3.83 10.02 -20.48
CA GLN A 28 -2.76 9.99 -19.49
C GLN A 28 -3.32 10.11 -18.07
N ALA A 29 -4.31 10.97 -17.85
CA ALA A 29 -4.89 11.23 -16.53
C ALA A 29 -5.61 10.01 -15.93
N ARG A 30 -6.24 9.15 -16.78
CA ARG A 30 -6.96 7.94 -16.36
C ARG A 30 -6.07 6.71 -16.11
N ARG A 31 -4.77 6.77 -16.46
CA ARG A 31 -3.85 5.65 -16.24
C ARG A 31 -3.57 5.44 -14.76
N VAL A 32 -3.56 4.18 -14.34
CA VAL A 32 -3.22 3.75 -13.00
C VAL A 32 -1.97 2.85 -13.01
N PHE A 33 -1.47 2.47 -11.85
CA PHE A 33 -0.30 1.61 -11.70
C PHE A 33 -0.44 0.28 -12.46
N ASN A 34 -1.57 -0.40 -12.27
CA ASN A 34 -1.85 -1.70 -12.88
C ASN A 34 -2.28 -1.56 -14.35
N GLY A 35 -1.45 -2.01 -15.28
CA GLY A 35 -1.72 -1.98 -16.71
C GLY A 35 -2.89 -2.86 -17.18
N MET A 36 -3.40 -3.77 -16.34
CA MET A 36 -4.63 -4.53 -16.64
C MET A 36 -5.89 -3.66 -16.59
N ILE A 37 -5.81 -2.45 -15.99
CA ILE A 37 -6.94 -1.57 -15.79
C ILE A 37 -7.00 -0.54 -16.91
N ASP A 38 -8.04 -0.65 -17.74
CA ASP A 38 -8.34 0.28 -18.83
C ASP A 38 -9.80 0.74 -18.72
N ARG A 39 -10.06 1.64 -17.75
CA ARG A 39 -11.39 2.22 -17.50
C ARG A 39 -11.46 3.65 -17.99
N SER A 40 -12.65 4.07 -18.41
CA SER A 40 -12.91 5.38 -19.02
C SER A 40 -13.93 6.18 -18.22
N PRO A 41 -13.50 6.99 -17.22
CA PRO A 41 -14.40 7.91 -16.51
C PRO A 41 -15.11 8.88 -17.47
N ALA A 42 -16.37 9.21 -17.20
CA ALA A 42 -17.05 10.28 -17.94
C ALA A 42 -16.43 11.66 -17.67
N LEU A 43 -15.86 11.82 -16.47
CA LEU A 43 -15.18 13.04 -16.05
C LEU A 43 -14.05 12.73 -15.06
N ILE A 44 -12.88 13.30 -15.30
CA ILE A 44 -11.77 13.36 -14.33
C ILE A 44 -11.73 14.78 -13.79
N ALA A 45 -12.00 14.96 -12.49
CA ALA A 45 -12.05 16.25 -11.81
C ALA A 45 -10.85 16.38 -10.87
N THR A 46 -9.80 17.09 -11.29
CA THR A 46 -8.59 17.29 -10.48
C THR A 46 -8.83 18.37 -9.44
N CYS A 47 -9.07 17.94 -8.20
CA CYS A 47 -9.43 18.80 -7.07
C CYS A 47 -8.22 19.59 -6.53
N ARG A 48 -8.43 20.87 -6.18
CA ARG A 48 -7.44 21.75 -5.55
C ARG A 48 -7.82 22.15 -4.13
N SER A 49 -9.00 21.75 -3.69
CA SER A 49 -9.52 22.03 -2.36
C SER A 49 -10.55 21.00 -1.93
N ALA A 50 -10.88 20.96 -0.63
CA ALA A 50 -12.00 20.16 -0.12
C ALA A 50 -13.35 20.60 -0.73
N ALA A 51 -13.49 21.88 -1.09
CA ALA A 51 -14.68 22.39 -1.78
C ALA A 51 -14.83 21.80 -3.17
N ASP A 52 -13.73 21.63 -3.92
CA ASP A 52 -13.76 20.95 -5.21
C ASP A 52 -14.19 19.49 -5.07
N VAL A 53 -13.66 18.79 -4.06
CA VAL A 53 -14.05 17.40 -3.77
C VAL A 53 -15.56 17.31 -3.45
N ALA A 54 -16.07 18.23 -2.62
CA ALA A 54 -17.49 18.30 -2.29
C ALA A 54 -18.35 18.57 -3.52
N ALA A 55 -17.92 19.49 -4.40
CA ALA A 55 -18.61 19.80 -5.65
C ALA A 55 -18.63 18.59 -6.61
N ALA A 56 -17.52 17.84 -6.70
CA ALA A 56 -17.42 16.66 -7.55
C ALA A 56 -18.35 15.52 -7.05
N ILE A 57 -18.41 15.29 -5.73
CA ILE A 57 -19.33 14.32 -5.12
C ILE A 57 -20.78 14.73 -5.36
N ALA A 58 -21.13 16.00 -5.09
CA ALA A 58 -22.50 16.51 -5.28
C ALA A 58 -22.94 16.39 -6.76
N TYR A 59 -22.05 16.72 -7.70
CA TYR A 59 -22.30 16.58 -9.14
C TYR A 59 -22.57 15.12 -9.52
N ALA A 60 -21.69 14.21 -9.10
CA ALA A 60 -21.82 12.79 -9.43
C ALA A 60 -23.12 12.21 -8.89
N ARG A 61 -23.50 12.53 -7.64
CA ARG A 61 -24.78 12.11 -7.03
C ARG A 61 -25.99 12.68 -7.78
N ALA A 62 -25.97 13.98 -8.11
CA ALA A 62 -27.07 14.61 -8.84
C ALA A 62 -27.27 14.02 -10.26
N ALA A 63 -26.18 13.53 -10.85
CA ALA A 63 -26.19 12.91 -12.18
C ALA A 63 -26.35 11.38 -12.14
N ASP A 64 -26.49 10.77 -10.95
CA ASP A 64 -26.52 9.31 -10.73
C ASP A 64 -25.30 8.59 -11.34
N LEU A 65 -24.11 9.19 -11.21
CA LEU A 65 -22.86 8.66 -11.73
C LEU A 65 -22.05 7.97 -10.62
N PRO A 66 -21.40 6.83 -10.91
CA PRO A 66 -20.48 6.21 -9.95
C PRO A 66 -19.27 7.10 -9.69
N ILE A 67 -18.70 6.99 -8.48
CA ILE A 67 -17.55 7.76 -8.03
C ILE A 67 -16.36 6.83 -7.84
N SER A 68 -15.20 7.25 -8.35
CA SER A 68 -13.90 6.74 -7.93
C SER A 68 -13.04 7.86 -7.36
N VAL A 69 -12.05 7.52 -6.51
CA VAL A 69 -11.14 8.48 -5.89
C VAL A 69 -9.71 8.14 -6.29
N TYR A 70 -9.05 9.09 -6.93
CA TYR A 70 -7.66 8.94 -7.37
C TYR A 70 -6.72 9.65 -6.40
N GLY A 71 -6.03 8.91 -5.52
CA GLY A 71 -4.88 9.41 -4.75
C GLY A 71 -3.57 9.21 -5.54
N GLY A 72 -2.89 8.07 -5.35
CA GLY A 72 -1.69 7.68 -6.12
C GLY A 72 -1.93 6.67 -7.24
N GLY A 73 -3.13 6.09 -7.35
CA GLY A 73 -3.47 5.14 -8.40
C GLY A 73 -2.80 3.76 -8.29
N HIS A 74 -2.24 3.40 -7.14
CA HIS A 74 -1.48 2.17 -6.92
C HIS A 74 -2.33 0.94 -6.60
N SER A 75 -3.63 1.09 -6.32
CA SER A 75 -4.49 -0.07 -6.03
C SER A 75 -4.55 -1.02 -7.22
N VAL A 76 -4.19 -2.29 -7.00
CA VAL A 76 -4.14 -3.29 -8.08
C VAL A 76 -5.52 -3.70 -8.57
N ASN A 77 -6.59 -3.47 -7.78
CA ASN A 77 -7.98 -3.67 -8.23
C ASN A 77 -8.50 -2.54 -9.14
N GLY A 78 -7.72 -1.46 -9.31
CA GLY A 78 -8.07 -0.34 -10.19
C GLY A 78 -9.16 0.58 -9.65
N SER A 79 -9.40 0.61 -8.35
CA SER A 79 -10.46 1.43 -7.73
C SER A 79 -10.29 2.95 -7.91
N ALA A 80 -9.12 3.41 -8.35
CA ALA A 80 -8.87 4.82 -8.60
C ALA A 80 -9.63 5.39 -9.81
N VAL A 81 -10.11 4.55 -10.73
CA VAL A 81 -10.86 4.94 -11.93
C VAL A 81 -12.09 4.05 -12.12
N VAL A 82 -13.18 4.61 -12.67
CA VAL A 82 -14.45 3.92 -12.91
C VAL A 82 -15.01 4.27 -14.28
N ASP A 83 -15.57 3.28 -15.00
CA ASP A 83 -16.18 3.53 -16.30
C ASP A 83 -17.45 4.38 -16.18
N GLY A 84 -17.55 5.40 -17.05
CA GLY A 84 -18.73 6.25 -17.14
C GLY A 84 -19.03 7.13 -15.93
N GLY A 85 -18.16 7.09 -14.90
CA GLY A 85 -18.36 7.83 -13.64
C GLY A 85 -17.52 9.10 -13.53
N VAL A 86 -17.52 9.66 -12.32
CA VAL A 86 -16.68 10.80 -11.95
C VAL A 86 -15.46 10.28 -11.16
N CYS A 87 -14.27 10.53 -11.69
CA CYS A 87 -13.02 10.34 -10.98
C CYS A 87 -12.68 11.61 -10.19
N VAL A 88 -12.82 11.55 -8.88
CA VAL A 88 -12.38 12.59 -7.94
C VAL A 88 -10.86 12.47 -7.80
N ASP A 89 -10.15 13.28 -8.57
CA ASP A 89 -8.70 13.24 -8.67
C ASP A 89 -8.04 14.16 -7.64
N LEU A 90 -7.41 13.57 -6.63
CA LEU A 90 -6.75 14.29 -5.53
C LEU A 90 -5.34 14.76 -5.86
N ARG A 91 -4.78 14.44 -7.03
CA ARG A 91 -3.41 14.81 -7.43
C ARG A 91 -3.16 16.34 -7.48
N GLY A 92 -4.19 17.16 -7.34
CA GLY A 92 -4.06 18.60 -7.11
C GLY A 92 -3.88 18.99 -5.63
N LEU A 93 -4.05 18.07 -4.67
CA LEU A 93 -3.88 18.25 -3.22
C LEU A 93 -2.56 17.62 -2.78
N ARG A 94 -1.43 18.28 -3.03
CA ARG A 94 -0.08 17.73 -2.81
C ARG A 94 0.77 18.52 -1.82
N ASP A 95 0.14 19.34 -0.99
CA ASP A 95 0.86 20.11 0.00
C ASP A 95 1.34 19.21 1.15
N VAL A 96 2.61 19.39 1.55
CA VAL A 96 3.20 18.79 2.74
C VAL A 96 3.71 19.91 3.63
N VAL A 97 3.18 20.00 4.84
CA VAL A 97 3.60 20.99 5.85
C VAL A 97 4.10 20.22 7.06
N VAL A 98 5.41 20.28 7.30
CA VAL A 98 6.06 19.65 8.46
C VAL A 98 6.19 20.68 9.58
N ASP A 99 5.75 20.32 10.78
CA ASP A 99 6.03 21.04 12.01
C ASP A 99 7.02 20.22 12.84
N PRO A 100 8.30 20.58 12.82
CA PRO A 100 9.33 19.87 13.57
C PRO A 100 9.23 20.03 15.08
N ASP A 101 8.62 21.12 15.57
CA ASP A 101 8.48 21.38 17.00
C ASP A 101 7.46 20.45 17.65
N THR A 102 6.37 20.15 16.94
CA THR A 102 5.35 19.19 17.37
C THR A 102 5.58 17.79 16.82
N ALA A 103 6.58 17.61 15.96
CA ALA A 103 6.86 16.38 15.21
C ALA A 103 5.59 15.87 14.51
N THR A 104 4.95 16.73 13.71
CA THR A 104 3.77 16.37 12.90
C THR A 104 3.93 16.81 11.45
N ALA A 105 3.17 16.15 10.55
CA ALA A 105 3.03 16.59 9.17
C ALA A 105 1.56 16.66 8.77
N GLN A 106 1.16 17.76 8.15
CA GLN A 106 -0.09 17.86 7.40
C GLN A 106 0.18 17.54 5.94
N VAL A 107 -0.57 16.60 5.38
CA VAL A 107 -0.28 16.01 4.07
C VAL A 107 -1.55 15.93 3.25
N GLY A 108 -1.55 16.48 2.04
CA GLY A 108 -2.66 16.41 1.10
C GLY A 108 -2.96 14.98 0.64
N GLY A 109 -4.23 14.66 0.41
CA GLY A 109 -4.70 13.32 0.04
C GLY A 109 -4.17 12.80 -1.30
N GLY A 110 -3.62 13.68 -2.15
CA GLY A 110 -2.99 13.34 -3.42
C GLY A 110 -1.47 13.25 -3.40
N CYS A 111 -0.82 13.43 -2.23
CA CYS A 111 0.62 13.26 -2.08
C CYS A 111 1.05 11.81 -2.27
N THR A 112 2.29 11.64 -2.69
CA THR A 112 3.01 10.36 -2.70
C THR A 112 3.92 10.23 -1.49
N TRP A 113 4.35 8.99 -1.19
CA TRP A 113 5.31 8.73 -0.11
C TRP A 113 6.64 9.42 -0.35
N GLY A 114 7.13 9.43 -1.59
CA GLY A 114 8.39 10.10 -1.91
C GLY A 114 8.38 11.61 -1.63
N GLU A 115 7.22 12.27 -1.75
CA GLU A 115 7.08 13.69 -1.41
C GLU A 115 7.08 13.92 0.10
N LEU A 116 6.36 13.08 0.85
CA LEU A 116 6.36 13.14 2.31
C LEU A 116 7.74 12.83 2.88
N ASP A 117 8.38 11.74 2.43
CA ASP A 117 9.71 11.34 2.90
C ASP A 117 10.75 12.45 2.63
N ALA A 118 10.71 13.07 1.45
CA ALA A 118 11.63 14.17 1.14
C ALA A 118 11.44 15.36 2.10
N ALA A 119 10.21 15.77 2.35
CA ALA A 119 9.90 16.90 3.22
C ALA A 119 10.23 16.61 4.70
N THR A 120 9.89 15.45 5.21
CA THR A 120 10.14 15.10 6.62
C THR A 120 11.61 14.88 6.91
N GLN A 121 12.37 14.38 5.94
CA GLN A 121 13.81 14.14 6.09
C GLN A 121 14.66 15.42 6.10
N GLU A 122 14.15 16.56 5.66
CA GLU A 122 14.77 17.87 5.90
C GLU A 122 14.92 18.17 7.40
N HIS A 123 14.08 17.52 8.22
CA HIS A 123 14.06 17.66 9.68
C HIS A 123 14.54 16.39 10.42
N GLY A 124 15.02 15.37 9.72
CA GLY A 124 15.39 14.09 10.34
C GLY A 124 14.19 13.35 10.96
N LEU A 125 13.01 13.55 10.40
CA LEU A 125 11.75 12.94 10.85
C LEU A 125 11.23 11.95 9.81
N ALA A 126 10.52 10.91 10.26
CA ALA A 126 9.84 9.96 9.41
C ALA A 126 8.60 9.37 10.06
N VAL A 127 7.79 8.70 9.26
CA VAL A 127 6.65 7.86 9.69
C VAL A 127 6.63 6.59 8.85
N THR A 128 5.96 5.53 9.31
CA THR A 128 5.80 4.31 8.50
C THR A 128 5.08 4.64 7.20
N GLY A 129 5.69 4.27 6.08
CA GLY A 129 5.22 4.54 4.73
C GLY A 129 5.49 3.42 3.74
N GLY A 130 4.78 3.44 2.61
CA GLY A 130 4.90 2.42 1.56
C GLY A 130 6.32 2.28 1.03
N ARG A 131 6.67 1.07 0.59
CA ARG A 131 8.01 0.67 0.13
C ARG A 131 8.32 1.07 -1.33
N VAL A 132 7.39 1.76 -1.99
CA VAL A 132 7.53 2.32 -3.34
C VAL A 132 7.15 3.79 -3.28
N SER A 133 8.06 4.68 -3.66
CA SER A 133 7.94 6.13 -3.42
C SER A 133 6.78 6.78 -4.18
N THR A 134 6.33 6.18 -5.28
CA THR A 134 5.19 6.66 -6.09
C THR A 134 3.82 6.29 -5.53
N THR A 135 3.77 5.45 -4.49
CA THR A 135 2.51 5.07 -3.82
C THR A 135 1.86 6.30 -3.18
N GLY A 136 0.56 6.48 -3.42
CA GLY A 136 -0.21 7.57 -2.81
C GLY A 136 -0.46 7.34 -1.33
N ILE A 137 -0.36 8.41 -0.54
CA ILE A 137 -0.58 8.37 0.91
C ILE A 137 -2.02 7.97 1.23
N GLY A 138 -3.01 8.54 0.54
CA GLY A 138 -4.41 8.39 0.87
C GLY A 138 -4.87 6.93 0.94
N GLY A 139 -4.73 6.19 -0.16
CA GLY A 139 -5.17 4.79 -0.21
C GLY A 139 -4.39 3.89 0.74
N LEU A 140 -3.06 4.10 0.84
CA LEU A 140 -2.20 3.30 1.70
C LEU A 140 -2.56 3.51 3.18
N ALA A 141 -2.65 4.75 3.66
CA ALA A 141 -2.94 5.05 5.06
C ALA A 141 -4.32 4.56 5.51
N LEU A 142 -5.34 4.70 4.64
CA LEU A 142 -6.71 4.27 4.94
C LEU A 142 -6.84 2.75 5.05
N GLY A 143 -6.02 1.99 4.34
CA GLY A 143 -6.00 0.52 4.43
C GLY A 143 -5.03 -0.05 5.47
N SER A 144 -4.38 0.75 6.27
CA SER A 144 -3.41 0.56 7.35
C SER A 144 -2.02 1.15 7.05
N GLY A 145 -1.36 0.76 5.96
CA GLY A 145 -0.06 1.28 5.53
C GLY A 145 1.15 0.59 6.14
N SER A 146 1.57 -0.52 5.50
CA SER A 146 2.78 -1.28 5.83
C SER A 146 4.03 -0.64 5.21
N GLY A 147 5.16 -0.70 5.92
CA GLY A 147 6.45 -0.14 5.48
C GLY A 147 7.63 -0.61 6.31
N TRP A 148 8.85 -0.10 6.00
CA TRP A 148 10.08 -0.56 6.66
C TRP A 148 10.13 -0.26 8.15
N LEU A 149 9.38 0.75 8.63
CA LEU A 149 9.36 1.21 10.03
C LEU A 149 8.24 0.59 10.87
N GLU A 150 7.43 -0.29 10.30
CA GLU A 150 6.19 -0.78 10.94
C GLU A 150 6.42 -1.52 12.27
N ARG A 151 7.53 -2.25 12.40
CA ARG A 151 7.87 -2.92 13.68
C ARG A 151 8.22 -1.91 14.78
N ARG A 152 8.80 -0.76 14.42
CA ARG A 152 9.16 0.30 15.35
C ARG A 152 8.02 1.24 15.69
N LEU A 153 7.21 1.60 14.69
CA LEU A 153 6.24 2.70 14.79
C LEU A 153 4.77 2.25 14.63
N GLY A 154 4.51 0.98 14.37
CA GLY A 154 3.19 0.53 13.91
C GLY A 154 2.97 0.85 12.42
N PHE A 155 1.76 0.60 11.94
CA PHE A 155 1.35 0.96 10.58
C PHE A 155 1.20 2.48 10.41
N THR A 156 1.04 2.96 9.18
CA THR A 156 0.76 4.38 8.93
C THR A 156 -0.48 4.87 9.69
N CYS A 157 -1.55 4.06 9.69
CA CYS A 157 -2.81 4.40 10.37
C CYS A 157 -2.67 4.52 11.90
N ASP A 158 -1.67 3.90 12.50
CA ASP A 158 -1.39 4.01 13.93
C ASP A 158 -0.73 5.36 14.29
N ASN A 159 -0.17 6.02 13.28
CA ASN A 159 0.44 7.35 13.38
C ASN A 159 -0.49 8.48 12.88
N LEU A 160 -1.72 8.15 12.47
CA LEU A 160 -2.72 9.15 12.10
C LEU A 160 -3.26 9.85 13.35
N ILE A 161 -3.21 11.18 13.36
CA ILE A 161 -3.71 12.04 14.43
C ILE A 161 -5.11 12.57 14.08
N GLU A 162 -5.27 12.99 12.81
CA GLU A 162 -6.47 13.65 12.33
C GLU A 162 -6.59 13.48 10.81
N ALA A 163 -7.83 13.46 10.31
CA ALA A 163 -8.14 13.49 8.89
C ALA A 163 -9.24 14.54 8.60
N GLU A 164 -9.04 15.35 7.54
CA GLU A 164 -10.10 16.16 6.95
C GLU A 164 -10.80 15.31 5.89
N VAL A 165 -12.11 15.14 6.03
CA VAL A 165 -12.91 14.20 5.23
C VAL A 165 -14.05 14.92 4.55
N VAL A 166 -14.24 14.69 3.25
CA VAL A 166 -15.46 15.06 2.54
C VAL A 166 -16.39 13.85 2.50
N THR A 167 -17.54 13.97 3.13
CA THR A 167 -18.52 12.90 3.30
C THR A 167 -19.39 12.68 2.07
N ALA A 168 -20.18 11.61 2.04
CA ALA A 168 -21.08 11.28 0.93
C ALA A 168 -22.15 12.36 0.67
N ASP A 169 -22.54 13.12 1.68
CA ASP A 169 -23.44 14.27 1.59
C ASP A 169 -22.72 15.62 1.36
N SER A 170 -21.45 15.54 0.90
CA SER A 170 -20.60 16.68 0.51
C SER A 170 -20.23 17.65 1.66
N ARG A 171 -20.36 17.26 2.92
CA ARG A 171 -19.87 18.05 4.06
C ARG A 171 -18.38 17.81 4.28
N VAL A 172 -17.67 18.85 4.69
CA VAL A 172 -16.28 18.75 5.17
C VAL A 172 -16.31 18.57 6.68
N VAL A 173 -15.73 17.49 7.18
CA VAL A 173 -15.67 17.18 8.61
C VAL A 173 -14.24 16.80 9.01
N THR A 174 -13.94 16.98 10.30
CA THR A 174 -12.70 16.47 10.90
C THR A 174 -12.99 15.14 11.60
N ALA A 175 -12.11 14.16 11.41
CA ALA A 175 -12.11 12.90 12.13
C ALA A 175 -10.83 12.78 12.97
N SER A 176 -10.98 12.60 14.27
CA SER A 176 -9.90 12.43 15.25
C SER A 176 -10.42 11.69 16.49
N ASP A 177 -9.58 11.39 17.46
CA ASP A 177 -10.03 10.79 18.74
C ASP A 177 -11.06 11.64 19.48
N SER A 178 -11.06 12.98 19.28
CA SER A 178 -11.99 13.91 19.93
C SER A 178 -13.15 14.38 19.08
N GLN A 179 -13.07 14.19 17.74
CA GLN A 179 -14.10 14.61 16.79
C GLN A 179 -14.43 13.45 15.84
N ASN A 180 -15.70 13.05 15.79
CA ASN A 180 -16.14 11.93 14.96
C ASN A 180 -15.29 10.65 15.15
N PRO A 181 -15.13 10.18 16.41
CA PRO A 181 -14.18 9.11 16.74
C PRO A 181 -14.54 7.76 16.11
N ASP A 182 -15.79 7.50 15.79
CA ASP A 182 -16.25 6.33 15.05
C ASP A 182 -15.75 6.35 13.59
N LEU A 183 -15.90 7.50 12.91
CA LEU A 183 -15.35 7.72 11.59
C LEU A 183 -13.82 7.59 11.62
N PHE A 184 -13.15 8.19 12.61
CA PHE A 184 -11.71 8.11 12.77
C PHE A 184 -11.22 6.67 12.96
N TRP A 185 -11.94 5.88 13.75
CA TRP A 185 -11.66 4.45 13.92
C TRP A 185 -11.78 3.71 12.58
N ALA A 186 -12.83 3.96 11.79
CA ALA A 186 -13.08 3.31 10.52
C ALA A 186 -12.04 3.68 9.43
N LEU A 187 -11.56 4.93 9.42
CA LEU A 187 -10.51 5.39 8.50
C LEU A 187 -9.14 4.73 8.76
N ARG A 188 -8.93 4.15 9.94
CA ARG A 188 -7.69 3.47 10.32
C ARG A 188 -7.76 1.97 10.02
N GLY A 189 -7.81 1.61 8.73
CA GLY A 189 -7.83 0.24 8.24
C GLY A 189 -9.06 -0.16 7.41
N GLY A 190 -10.18 0.60 7.48
CA GLY A 190 -11.40 0.30 6.74
C GLY A 190 -11.41 0.78 5.28
N GLY A 191 -10.30 1.35 4.80
CA GLY A 191 -10.17 1.82 3.42
C GLY A 191 -10.99 3.06 3.08
N GLY A 192 -11.18 3.30 1.79
CA GLY A 192 -11.86 4.48 1.24
C GLY A 192 -13.40 4.40 1.26
N ASN A 193 -14.01 3.74 2.24
CA ASN A 193 -15.45 3.47 2.27
C ASN A 193 -16.30 4.59 2.87
N PHE A 194 -15.71 5.52 3.64
CA PHE A 194 -16.44 6.41 4.54
C PHE A 194 -16.42 7.88 4.13
N GLY A 195 -15.69 8.22 3.07
CA GLY A 195 -15.50 9.58 2.60
C GLY A 195 -14.18 9.74 1.85
N VAL A 196 -13.98 10.93 1.30
CA VAL A 196 -12.74 11.31 0.62
C VAL A 196 -11.87 12.11 1.57
N VAL A 197 -10.71 11.57 1.95
CA VAL A 197 -9.77 12.29 2.81
C VAL A 197 -8.94 13.25 1.98
N THR A 198 -9.09 14.54 2.26
CA THR A 198 -8.39 15.62 1.56
C THR A 198 -7.08 16.00 2.22
N ARG A 199 -6.95 15.77 3.54
CA ARG A 199 -5.73 16.02 4.32
C ARG A 199 -5.61 15.05 5.47
N PHE A 200 -4.40 14.57 5.70
CA PHE A 200 -3.98 13.75 6.83
C PHE A 200 -3.07 14.57 7.75
N THR A 201 -3.22 14.45 9.05
CA THR A 201 -2.23 14.90 10.05
C THR A 201 -1.58 13.66 10.65
N LEU A 202 -0.27 13.50 10.44
CA LEU A 202 0.51 12.34 10.86
C LEU A 202 1.48 12.72 11.99
N ALA A 203 1.62 11.84 12.97
CA ALA A 203 2.72 11.89 13.94
C ALA A 203 4.02 11.47 13.25
N LEU A 204 5.09 12.21 13.50
CA LEU A 204 6.42 11.94 12.99
C LEU A 204 7.35 11.51 14.12
N HIS A 205 8.41 10.81 13.76
CA HIS A 205 9.38 10.26 14.71
C HIS A 205 10.81 10.60 14.28
N ALA A 206 11.71 10.81 15.24
CA ALA A 206 13.12 11.09 14.97
C ALA A 206 13.79 9.85 14.36
N ILE A 207 13.90 9.82 13.05
CA ILE A 207 14.52 8.76 12.24
C ILE A 207 15.21 9.41 11.04
N GLY A 208 16.46 9.03 10.83
CA GLY A 208 17.27 9.56 9.75
C GLY A 208 18.13 10.75 10.19
N PRO A 209 18.73 11.52 9.25
CA PRO A 209 18.65 11.28 7.80
C PRO A 209 19.33 9.98 7.33
N MET A 210 20.19 9.37 8.18
CA MET A 210 20.89 8.12 7.88
C MET A 210 20.31 6.95 8.68
N VAL A 211 20.11 5.84 8.00
CA VAL A 211 19.70 4.54 8.54
C VAL A 211 20.68 3.46 8.08
N PHE A 212 20.57 2.26 8.61
CA PHE A 212 21.37 1.13 8.12
C PHE A 212 20.44 0.20 7.31
N GLY A 213 20.76 -0.01 6.03
CA GLY A 213 19.87 -0.81 5.16
C GLY A 213 20.54 -1.25 3.88
N GLY A 214 19.75 -1.92 3.05
CA GLY A 214 20.17 -2.44 1.75
C GLY A 214 19.70 -3.86 1.49
N MET A 215 20.43 -4.58 0.64
CA MET A 215 20.03 -5.92 0.19
C MET A 215 21.22 -6.89 0.11
N LEU A 216 20.96 -8.11 0.56
CA LEU A 216 21.79 -9.29 0.30
C LEU A 216 21.05 -10.18 -0.70
N MET A 217 21.74 -10.81 -1.65
CA MET A 217 21.12 -11.78 -2.55
C MET A 217 21.86 -13.12 -2.47
N TYR A 218 21.08 -14.20 -2.51
CA TYR A 218 21.56 -15.57 -2.44
C TYR A 218 21.05 -16.37 -3.64
N PRO A 219 21.76 -17.44 -4.06
CA PRO A 219 21.28 -18.29 -5.11
C PRO A 219 20.03 -19.08 -4.67
N PRO A 220 19.11 -19.44 -5.60
CA PRO A 220 17.85 -20.10 -5.28
C PRO A 220 17.94 -21.33 -4.37
N PRO A 221 18.96 -22.21 -4.48
CA PRO A 221 19.08 -23.37 -3.58
C PRO A 221 19.23 -23.02 -2.09
N MET A 222 19.61 -21.78 -1.77
CA MET A 222 19.69 -21.31 -0.40
C MET A 222 18.37 -20.75 0.14
N GLY A 223 17.32 -20.65 -0.67
CA GLY A 223 16.09 -19.95 -0.34
C GLY A 223 15.44 -20.40 0.97
N ALA A 224 15.29 -21.69 1.18
CA ALA A 224 14.75 -22.23 2.42
C ALA A 224 15.64 -21.89 3.64
N ALA A 225 16.96 -22.03 3.50
CA ALA A 225 17.90 -21.73 4.59
C ALA A 225 17.94 -20.23 4.93
N VAL A 226 17.88 -19.36 3.91
CA VAL A 226 17.78 -17.90 4.07
C VAL A 226 16.50 -17.52 4.79
N LEU A 227 15.36 -18.08 4.39
CA LEU A 227 14.07 -17.77 5.01
C LEU A 227 13.99 -18.27 6.47
N ARG A 228 14.57 -19.46 6.79
CA ARG A 228 14.69 -19.93 8.16
C ARG A 228 15.54 -18.99 9.02
N ASN A 229 16.72 -18.59 8.51
CA ASN A 229 17.58 -17.66 9.22
C ASN A 229 16.89 -16.31 9.48
N PHE A 230 16.15 -15.80 8.52
CA PHE A 230 15.37 -14.59 8.66
C PHE A 230 14.24 -14.76 9.71
N ARG A 231 13.45 -15.82 9.62
CA ARG A 231 12.43 -16.16 10.60
C ARG A 231 12.99 -16.20 12.02
N ASP A 232 14.08 -16.95 12.20
CA ASP A 232 14.69 -17.15 13.51
C ASP A 232 15.27 -15.85 14.08
N PHE A 233 15.87 -14.99 13.24
CA PHE A 233 16.29 -13.64 13.65
C PHE A 233 15.11 -12.79 14.13
N PHE A 234 13.99 -12.77 13.40
CA PHE A 234 12.84 -11.93 13.74
C PHE A 234 12.01 -12.44 14.94
N ALA A 235 12.27 -13.64 15.44
CA ALA A 235 11.66 -14.13 16.68
C ALA A 235 12.01 -13.24 17.89
N ASP A 236 13.26 -12.72 17.95
CA ASP A 236 13.76 -11.91 19.06
C ASP A 236 14.37 -10.56 18.60
N ALA A 237 14.13 -10.16 17.35
CA ALA A 237 14.69 -8.93 16.80
C ALA A 237 14.19 -7.68 17.52
N PRO A 238 15.04 -6.65 17.72
CA PRO A 238 14.60 -5.37 18.27
C PRO A 238 13.60 -4.69 17.30
N ASP A 239 12.80 -3.77 17.84
CA ASP A 239 11.78 -3.06 17.07
C ASP A 239 12.36 -2.23 15.91
N GLU A 240 13.57 -1.74 16.07
CA GLU A 240 14.30 -0.97 15.07
C GLU A 240 14.65 -1.79 13.82
N ALA A 241 14.65 -3.12 13.92
CA ALA A 241 14.89 -4.03 12.80
C ALA A 241 13.61 -4.27 12.01
N GLY A 242 13.67 -4.02 10.72
CA GLY A 242 12.67 -4.32 9.71
C GLY A 242 13.31 -4.95 8.48
N GLY A 243 12.51 -5.22 7.47
CA GLY A 243 12.99 -5.78 6.21
C GLY A 243 12.07 -6.83 5.61
N GLY A 244 12.63 -7.75 4.82
CA GLY A 244 11.88 -8.83 4.21
C GLY A 244 12.76 -9.82 3.47
N VAL A 245 12.26 -11.02 3.25
CA VAL A 245 12.83 -11.98 2.30
C VAL A 245 12.00 -11.93 1.02
N ALA A 246 12.68 -11.71 -0.10
CA ALA A 246 12.06 -11.60 -1.41
C ALA A 246 12.61 -12.67 -2.36
N PHE A 247 11.73 -13.52 -2.89
CA PHE A 247 12.02 -14.39 -4.02
C PHE A 247 11.82 -13.58 -5.29
N ILE A 248 12.88 -13.29 -6.01
CA ILE A 248 12.94 -12.33 -7.12
C ILE A 248 13.78 -12.86 -8.28
N THR A 249 13.78 -12.12 -9.38
CA THR A 249 14.85 -12.20 -10.37
C THR A 249 15.85 -11.07 -10.11
N ALA A 250 17.12 -11.41 -9.99
CA ALA A 250 18.18 -10.42 -9.74
C ALA A 250 18.21 -9.39 -10.88
N PRO A 251 18.15 -8.07 -10.57
CA PRO A 251 18.07 -7.04 -11.60
C PRO A 251 19.32 -7.04 -12.49
N PRO A 252 19.20 -6.73 -13.78
CA PRO A 252 20.33 -6.70 -14.72
C PRO A 252 21.08 -5.35 -14.65
N ILE A 253 21.40 -4.88 -13.44
CA ILE A 253 22.15 -3.66 -13.21
C ILE A 253 23.64 -3.92 -12.94
N GLU A 254 24.49 -2.92 -13.16
CA GLU A 254 25.93 -3.08 -13.09
C GLU A 254 26.44 -3.50 -11.68
N MET A 255 25.75 -3.07 -10.62
CA MET A 255 26.10 -3.43 -9.24
C MET A 255 25.94 -4.93 -8.96
N VAL A 256 25.03 -5.62 -9.64
CA VAL A 256 24.83 -7.06 -9.50
C VAL A 256 25.90 -7.80 -10.34
N PRO A 257 26.62 -8.80 -9.78
CA PRO A 257 27.58 -9.59 -10.55
C PRO A 257 26.98 -10.19 -11.81
N GLU A 258 27.67 -10.08 -12.94
CA GLU A 258 27.19 -10.53 -14.26
C GLU A 258 26.61 -11.96 -14.25
N PRO A 259 27.22 -12.95 -13.56
CA PRO A 259 26.68 -14.30 -13.51
C PRO A 259 25.30 -14.43 -12.83
N ALA A 260 24.89 -13.46 -11.99
CA ALA A 260 23.62 -13.45 -11.28
C ALA A 260 22.53 -12.65 -11.99
N ARG A 261 22.89 -11.70 -12.88
CA ARG A 261 21.93 -10.82 -13.56
C ARG A 261 20.87 -11.60 -14.32
N GLY A 262 19.62 -11.20 -14.16
CA GLY A 262 18.46 -11.82 -14.84
C GLY A 262 18.18 -13.26 -14.42
N LYS A 263 18.77 -13.75 -13.34
CA LYS A 263 18.52 -15.09 -12.81
C LYS A 263 17.71 -15.04 -11.52
N PRO A 264 16.92 -16.08 -11.22
CA PRO A 264 16.26 -16.20 -9.95
C PRO A 264 17.22 -16.06 -8.76
N ALA A 265 16.81 -15.35 -7.75
CA ALA A 265 17.57 -15.09 -6.54
C ALA A 265 16.66 -14.97 -5.32
N VAL A 266 17.23 -15.08 -4.13
CA VAL A 266 16.55 -14.81 -2.87
C VAL A 266 17.21 -13.59 -2.23
N GLY A 267 16.47 -12.49 -2.16
CA GLY A 267 16.91 -11.23 -1.54
C GLY A 267 16.56 -11.19 -0.06
N VAL A 268 17.48 -10.73 0.77
CA VAL A 268 17.20 -10.27 2.14
C VAL A 268 17.30 -8.76 2.15
N ILE A 269 16.18 -8.09 2.33
CA ILE A 269 16.15 -6.65 2.50
C ILE A 269 16.33 -6.37 3.98
N VAL A 270 17.29 -5.51 4.29
CA VAL A 270 17.61 -5.07 5.64
C VAL A 270 17.20 -3.62 5.79
N ALA A 271 16.43 -3.32 6.83
CA ALA A 271 16.01 -1.97 7.20
C ALA A 271 16.17 -1.81 8.71
N TYR A 272 17.17 -1.07 9.15
CA TYR A 272 17.39 -0.84 10.57
C TYR A 272 17.40 0.66 10.86
N SER A 273 16.49 1.07 11.72
CA SER A 273 16.23 2.47 12.05
C SER A 273 16.81 2.91 13.42
N GLY A 274 17.53 2.01 14.10
CA GLY A 274 18.22 2.31 15.35
C GLY A 274 19.54 3.05 15.16
N PRO A 275 20.33 3.23 16.24
CA PRO A 275 21.64 3.85 16.17
C PRO A 275 22.56 3.12 15.18
N LEU A 276 23.26 3.89 14.32
CA LEU A 276 24.20 3.30 13.36
C LEU A 276 25.36 2.60 14.04
N GLU A 277 25.81 3.15 15.19
CA GLU A 277 26.78 2.48 16.05
C GLU A 277 26.18 1.18 16.60
N GLY A 278 26.81 0.07 16.31
CA GLY A 278 26.35 -1.27 16.70
C GLY A 278 25.32 -1.90 15.77
N ALA A 279 24.84 -1.23 14.71
CA ALA A 279 23.90 -1.80 13.75
C ALA A 279 24.37 -3.13 13.17
N GLU A 280 25.65 -3.24 12.77
CA GLU A 280 26.22 -4.49 12.27
C GLU A 280 26.19 -5.62 13.31
N SER A 281 26.39 -5.31 14.59
CA SER A 281 26.33 -6.30 15.67
C SER A 281 24.91 -6.81 15.88
N VAL A 282 23.90 -5.92 15.85
CA VAL A 282 22.49 -6.29 15.96
C VAL A 282 22.07 -7.18 14.80
N LEU A 283 22.50 -6.82 13.59
CA LEU A 283 22.12 -7.48 12.34
C LEU A 283 23.05 -8.63 11.95
N ALA A 284 24.08 -8.93 12.76
CA ALA A 284 25.07 -9.95 12.44
C ALA A 284 24.47 -11.30 12.00
N PRO A 285 23.37 -11.81 12.59
CA PRO A 285 22.75 -13.07 12.13
C PRO A 285 22.29 -13.04 10.67
N LEU A 286 21.87 -11.87 10.17
CA LEU A 286 21.50 -11.70 8.76
C LEU A 286 22.70 -11.43 7.88
N LEU A 287 23.63 -10.57 8.33
CA LEU A 287 24.74 -10.09 7.52
C LEU A 287 25.84 -11.14 7.31
N THR A 288 26.01 -12.08 8.24
CA THR A 288 27.03 -13.11 8.20
C THR A 288 26.53 -14.49 7.76
N PHE A 289 25.22 -14.58 7.41
CA PHE A 289 24.62 -15.83 6.97
C PHE A 289 25.11 -16.20 5.56
N GLY A 290 25.93 -17.24 5.47
CA GLY A 290 26.42 -17.82 4.22
C GLY A 290 27.13 -16.83 3.27
N PRO A 291 27.57 -17.29 2.10
CA PRO A 291 28.13 -16.42 1.07
C PRO A 291 27.02 -15.87 0.16
N PRO A 292 26.64 -14.59 0.22
CA PRO A 292 25.73 -13.99 -0.75
C PRO A 292 26.41 -13.83 -2.12
N VAL A 293 25.65 -13.90 -3.20
CA VAL A 293 26.12 -13.59 -4.55
C VAL A 293 26.19 -12.08 -4.80
N PHE A 294 25.49 -11.31 -3.98
CA PHE A 294 25.50 -9.86 -3.96
C PHE A 294 25.26 -9.37 -2.54
N ALA A 295 25.98 -8.33 -2.13
CA ALA A 295 25.81 -7.66 -0.85
C ALA A 295 25.99 -6.16 -1.03
N HIS A 296 24.96 -5.40 -0.75
CA HIS A 296 25.00 -3.95 -0.67
C HIS A 296 24.15 -3.52 0.53
N VAL A 297 24.76 -3.53 1.70
CA VAL A 297 24.15 -3.18 2.99
C VAL A 297 25.10 -2.30 3.77
N GLY A 298 24.60 -1.22 4.33
CA GLY A 298 25.39 -0.28 5.12
C GLY A 298 24.62 0.98 5.49
N PRO A 299 25.28 1.99 6.05
CA PRO A 299 24.69 3.30 6.28
C PRO A 299 24.25 3.93 4.95
N MET A 300 23.00 4.36 4.89
CA MET A 300 22.42 4.98 3.71
C MET A 300 21.37 6.03 4.11
N PRO A 301 21.05 7.01 3.23
CA PRO A 301 19.93 7.92 3.48
C PRO A 301 18.60 7.16 3.59
N TYR A 302 17.74 7.56 4.55
CA TYR A 302 16.40 6.95 4.68
C TYR A 302 15.59 7.05 3.39
N VAL A 303 15.65 8.19 2.70
CA VAL A 303 14.97 8.36 1.39
C VAL A 303 15.43 7.33 0.35
N ALA A 304 16.73 6.96 0.38
CA ALA A 304 17.26 5.93 -0.53
C ALA A 304 16.73 4.53 -0.17
N LEU A 305 16.59 4.20 1.12
CA LEU A 305 15.98 2.96 1.57
C LEU A 305 14.50 2.88 1.13
N GLN A 306 13.74 3.98 1.26
CA GLN A 306 12.34 4.08 0.86
C GLN A 306 12.15 3.89 -0.66
N ARG A 307 13.14 4.19 -1.46
CA ARG A 307 13.13 4.06 -2.92
C ARG A 307 13.77 2.78 -3.45
N LEU A 308 14.19 1.89 -2.55
CA LEU A 308 14.94 0.68 -2.91
C LEU A 308 14.18 -0.22 -3.90
N LEU A 309 12.85 -0.21 -3.86
CA LEU A 309 11.99 -1.05 -4.70
C LEU A 309 11.34 -0.29 -5.88
N ASP A 310 11.63 0.99 -6.09
CA ASP A 310 10.99 1.79 -7.14
C ASP A 310 11.19 1.19 -8.53
N ASP A 311 12.43 0.88 -8.90
CA ASP A 311 12.77 0.35 -10.22
C ASP A 311 12.21 -1.07 -10.46
N ALA A 312 11.94 -1.81 -9.40
CA ALA A 312 11.35 -3.15 -9.46
C ALA A 312 9.82 -3.12 -9.60
N ASN A 313 9.20 -1.93 -9.51
CA ASN A 313 7.75 -1.74 -9.56
C ASN A 313 7.34 -0.64 -10.57
N PRO A 314 7.66 -0.80 -11.86
CA PRO A 314 7.32 0.19 -12.88
C PRO A 314 5.82 0.24 -13.16
N HIS A 315 5.30 1.45 -13.42
CA HIS A 315 3.92 1.66 -13.82
C HIS A 315 3.60 1.01 -15.18
N GLY A 316 2.34 0.61 -15.37
CA GLY A 316 1.82 0.13 -16.65
C GLY A 316 2.08 -1.36 -16.93
N MET A 317 2.74 -2.07 -16.03
CA MET A 317 2.82 -3.53 -16.11
C MET A 317 1.49 -4.16 -15.72
N GLN A 318 1.21 -5.35 -16.26
CA GLN A 318 0.10 -6.18 -15.80
C GLN A 318 0.40 -6.67 -14.39
N ASN A 319 -0.55 -6.56 -13.47
CA ASN A 319 -0.34 -6.92 -12.07
C ASN A 319 -1.52 -7.76 -11.54
N TYR A 320 -1.21 -8.90 -10.95
CA TYR A 320 -2.12 -9.67 -10.13
C TYR A 320 -1.46 -9.96 -8.79
N TRP A 321 -2.00 -9.37 -7.73
CA TRP A 321 -1.45 -9.44 -6.38
C TRP A 321 -2.46 -10.05 -5.43
N THR A 322 -1.97 -10.85 -4.50
CA THR A 322 -2.69 -11.29 -3.30
C THR A 322 -1.74 -11.33 -2.10
N ALA A 323 -2.29 -11.33 -0.89
CA ALA A 323 -1.53 -11.36 0.35
C ALA A 323 -2.28 -12.13 1.44
N ASP A 324 -1.53 -12.81 2.30
CA ASP A 324 -2.06 -13.52 3.45
C ASP A 324 -1.24 -13.19 4.69
N PHE A 325 -1.88 -13.16 5.86
CA PHE A 325 -1.22 -13.20 7.14
C PHE A 325 -0.94 -14.66 7.53
N LEU A 326 0.23 -14.91 8.09
CA LEU A 326 0.64 -16.25 8.55
C LEU A 326 0.51 -16.33 10.07
N ASP A 327 -0.12 -17.38 10.56
CA ASP A 327 -0.14 -17.71 12.00
C ASP A 327 1.21 -18.26 12.47
N GLU A 328 1.89 -18.94 11.56
CA GLU A 328 3.20 -19.53 11.80
C GLU A 328 3.98 -19.71 10.49
N LEU A 329 5.29 -19.89 10.61
CA LEU A 329 6.17 -20.18 9.46
C LEU A 329 7.09 -21.36 9.80
N PRO A 330 6.53 -22.60 9.96
CA PRO A 330 7.32 -23.79 10.27
C PRO A 330 8.20 -24.20 9.08
N ASP A 331 9.12 -25.12 9.30
CA ASP A 331 10.05 -25.57 8.26
C ASP A 331 9.35 -26.13 7.02
N GLU A 332 8.23 -26.80 7.18
CA GLU A 332 7.42 -27.30 6.07
C GLU A 332 6.83 -26.17 5.21
N ALA A 333 6.38 -25.08 5.84
CA ALA A 333 5.92 -23.88 5.13
C ALA A 333 7.07 -23.21 4.37
N VAL A 334 8.24 -23.12 5.02
CA VAL A 334 9.46 -22.55 4.41
C VAL A 334 9.88 -23.36 3.19
N ASP A 335 9.92 -24.70 3.29
CA ASP A 335 10.31 -25.59 2.16
C ASP A 335 9.30 -25.51 1.02
N THR A 336 8.00 -25.46 1.34
CA THR A 336 6.93 -25.31 0.36
C THR A 336 7.06 -24.00 -0.38
N LEU A 337 7.20 -22.88 0.33
CA LEU A 337 7.34 -21.56 -0.28
C LEU A 337 8.60 -21.44 -1.12
N ALA A 338 9.75 -21.84 -0.59
CA ALA A 338 11.02 -21.78 -1.32
C ALA A 338 11.02 -22.65 -2.58
N GLY A 339 10.36 -23.81 -2.52
CA GLY A 339 10.22 -24.71 -3.67
C GLY A 339 9.40 -24.11 -4.82
N LEU A 340 8.40 -23.31 -4.52
CA LEU A 340 7.49 -22.73 -5.51
C LEU A 340 7.93 -21.33 -5.98
N ALA A 341 8.36 -20.47 -5.05
CA ALA A 341 8.63 -19.06 -5.32
C ALA A 341 9.94 -18.80 -6.07
N THR A 342 10.86 -19.78 -6.11
CA THR A 342 12.14 -19.65 -6.83
C THR A 342 12.05 -19.81 -8.35
N SER A 343 10.87 -20.11 -8.88
CA SER A 343 10.65 -20.33 -10.32
C SER A 343 9.44 -19.53 -10.82
N PRO A 344 9.49 -18.19 -10.80
CA PRO A 344 8.39 -17.35 -11.26
C PRO A 344 8.17 -17.51 -12.78
N VAL A 345 6.92 -17.32 -13.22
CA VAL A 345 6.58 -17.33 -14.67
C VAL A 345 7.17 -16.09 -15.35
N SER A 346 7.02 -14.93 -14.73
CA SER A 346 7.62 -13.67 -15.19
C SER A 346 8.81 -13.29 -14.32
N PRO A 347 9.91 -12.78 -14.90
CA PRO A 347 11.06 -12.30 -14.15
C PRO A 347 10.77 -11.03 -13.31
N LEU A 348 9.64 -10.37 -13.53
CA LEU A 348 9.19 -9.22 -12.74
C LEU A 348 8.40 -9.63 -11.50
N SER A 349 7.95 -10.88 -11.43
CA SER A 349 7.17 -11.37 -10.29
C SER A 349 8.02 -11.54 -9.04
N GLN A 350 7.39 -11.32 -7.88
CA GLN A 350 8.04 -11.36 -6.57
C GLN A 350 7.14 -12.08 -5.57
N VAL A 351 7.75 -12.82 -4.63
CA VAL A 351 7.07 -13.25 -3.41
C VAL A 351 7.86 -12.71 -2.23
N ILE A 352 7.21 -11.93 -1.38
CA ILE A 352 7.88 -11.22 -0.28
C ILE A 352 7.28 -11.65 1.05
N VAL A 353 8.12 -12.09 1.97
CA VAL A 353 7.76 -12.36 3.36
C VAL A 353 8.29 -11.22 4.22
N VAL A 354 7.40 -10.54 4.94
CA VAL A 354 7.74 -9.43 5.83
C VAL A 354 7.40 -9.79 7.28
N PRO A 355 8.22 -9.37 8.27
CA PRO A 355 8.00 -9.70 9.66
C PRO A 355 6.95 -8.77 10.28
N GLY A 356 6.05 -9.34 11.08
CA GLY A 356 5.16 -8.63 11.99
C GLY A 356 5.78 -8.37 13.37
N GLY A 357 4.94 -8.25 14.39
CA GLY A 357 5.38 -8.06 15.79
C GLY A 357 5.78 -6.61 16.10
N GLY A 358 6.61 -6.41 17.13
CA GLY A 358 7.04 -5.08 17.55
C GLY A 358 5.87 -4.15 17.91
N ALA A 359 5.90 -2.91 17.44
CA ALA A 359 4.86 -1.92 17.69
C ALA A 359 3.50 -2.32 17.10
N ILE A 360 3.47 -3.06 15.97
CA ILE A 360 2.22 -3.57 15.38
C ILE A 360 1.43 -4.39 16.39
N ALA A 361 2.09 -5.35 17.04
CA ALA A 361 1.46 -6.27 17.97
C ALA A 361 1.12 -5.63 19.33
N ARG A 362 1.69 -4.45 19.65
CA ARG A 362 1.38 -3.73 20.90
C ARG A 362 0.14 -2.84 20.80
N VAL A 363 -0.29 -2.49 19.58
CA VAL A 363 -1.56 -1.77 19.39
C VAL A 363 -2.71 -2.75 19.68
N PRO A 364 -3.65 -2.39 20.58
CA PRO A 364 -4.81 -3.25 20.86
C PRO A 364 -5.58 -3.58 19.59
N GLU A 365 -6.07 -4.82 19.48
CA GLU A 365 -6.75 -5.32 18.28
C GLU A 365 -7.96 -4.48 17.88
N ASP A 366 -8.68 -3.92 18.86
CA ASP A 366 -9.89 -3.10 18.67
C ASP A 366 -9.62 -1.59 18.53
N ALA A 367 -8.37 -1.15 18.66
CA ALA A 367 -8.01 0.26 18.58
C ALA A 367 -8.25 0.88 17.20
N THR A 368 -8.27 0.09 16.15
CA THR A 368 -8.50 0.51 14.76
C THR A 368 -9.33 -0.53 14.01
N ALA A 369 -9.82 -0.17 12.83
CA ALA A 369 -10.53 -1.11 11.95
C ALA A 369 -9.61 -2.20 11.38
N PHE A 370 -8.30 -1.94 11.29
CA PHE A 370 -7.34 -2.95 10.83
C PHE A 370 -7.26 -4.13 11.81
N GLY A 371 -7.19 -5.36 11.29
CA GLY A 371 -7.02 -6.60 12.04
C GLY A 371 -5.64 -7.24 11.85
N GLU A 372 -5.47 -8.48 12.34
CA GLU A 372 -4.28 -9.32 12.14
C GLU A 372 -2.98 -8.75 12.74
N ARG A 373 -3.10 -8.03 13.86
CA ARG A 373 -1.95 -7.39 14.51
C ARG A 373 -0.97 -8.36 15.15
N GLN A 374 -1.42 -9.59 15.46
CA GLN A 374 -0.60 -10.61 16.12
C GLN A 374 0.10 -11.55 15.13
N ALA A 375 -0.19 -11.44 13.84
CA ALA A 375 0.45 -12.29 12.84
C ALA A 375 1.97 -12.08 12.82
N PRO A 376 2.79 -13.14 12.98
CA PRO A 376 4.25 -13.02 13.02
C PRO A 376 4.84 -12.66 11.66
N PHE A 377 4.13 -12.96 10.57
CA PHE A 377 4.55 -12.66 9.21
C PHE A 377 3.36 -12.33 8.32
N ASN A 378 3.62 -11.52 7.31
CA ASN A 378 2.74 -11.31 6.17
C ASN A 378 3.47 -11.74 4.90
N ILE A 379 2.75 -12.42 3.99
CA ILE A 379 3.31 -12.85 2.72
C ILE A 379 2.57 -12.16 1.57
N HIS A 380 3.34 -11.55 0.65
CA HIS A 380 2.86 -10.87 -0.54
C HIS A 380 3.22 -11.68 -1.78
N TYR A 381 2.23 -12.05 -2.58
CA TYR A 381 2.40 -12.75 -3.85
C TYR A 381 2.15 -11.75 -4.97
N LEU A 382 3.21 -11.21 -5.56
CA LEU A 382 3.17 -10.09 -6.50
C LEU A 382 3.55 -10.59 -7.90
N SER A 383 2.58 -11.06 -8.68
CA SER A 383 2.84 -11.33 -10.10
C SER A 383 2.75 -10.06 -10.91
N MET A 384 3.79 -9.84 -11.71
CA MET A 384 3.92 -8.70 -12.63
C MET A 384 4.49 -9.19 -13.96
N TRP A 385 3.93 -8.74 -15.07
CA TRP A 385 4.38 -9.13 -16.41
C TRP A 385 4.03 -8.05 -17.45
N PRO A 386 4.77 -7.97 -18.59
CA PRO A 386 4.56 -6.90 -19.57
C PRO A 386 3.46 -7.20 -20.61
N ASP A 387 3.30 -8.45 -21.07
CA ASP A 387 2.39 -8.81 -22.17
C ASP A 387 1.05 -9.32 -21.64
N PRO A 388 -0.09 -8.66 -21.95
CA PRO A 388 -1.41 -9.14 -21.55
C PRO A 388 -1.71 -10.59 -21.92
N ALA A 389 -1.08 -11.14 -22.96
CA ALA A 389 -1.27 -12.52 -23.38
C ALA A 389 -0.78 -13.55 -22.33
N ASP A 390 0.12 -13.17 -21.45
CA ASP A 390 0.68 -14.03 -20.40
C ASP A 390 -0.16 -14.04 -19.10
N ALA A 391 -1.33 -13.40 -19.09
CA ALA A 391 -2.13 -13.21 -17.87
C ALA A 391 -2.50 -14.53 -17.20
N ASP A 392 -3.05 -15.49 -17.94
CA ASP A 392 -3.53 -16.75 -17.36
C ASP A 392 -2.41 -17.53 -16.65
N ALA A 393 -1.21 -17.58 -17.24
CA ALA A 393 -0.08 -18.30 -16.68
C ALA A 393 0.42 -17.65 -15.38
N ASN A 394 0.55 -16.31 -15.37
CA ASN A 394 1.01 -15.55 -14.20
C ASN A 394 -0.01 -15.60 -13.05
N ILE A 395 -1.30 -15.42 -13.34
CA ILE A 395 -2.38 -15.50 -12.35
C ILE A 395 -2.46 -16.93 -11.77
N ALA A 396 -2.40 -17.96 -12.61
CA ALA A 396 -2.44 -19.36 -12.15
C ALA A 396 -1.25 -19.69 -11.24
N HIS A 397 -0.06 -19.19 -11.56
CA HIS A 397 1.13 -19.38 -10.73
C HIS A 397 0.94 -18.73 -9.34
N THR A 398 0.53 -17.44 -9.28
CA THR A 398 0.26 -16.75 -8.02
C THR A 398 -0.74 -17.52 -7.16
N ARG A 399 -1.85 -17.95 -7.76
CA ARG A 399 -2.88 -18.74 -7.06
C ARG A 399 -2.35 -20.07 -6.54
N THR A 400 -1.48 -20.74 -7.30
CA THR A 400 -0.85 -21.99 -6.90
C THR A 400 0.05 -21.82 -5.69
N VAL A 401 0.90 -20.78 -5.68
CA VAL A 401 1.78 -20.46 -4.54
C VAL A 401 0.96 -20.11 -3.31
N ALA A 402 -0.03 -19.21 -3.46
CA ALA A 402 -0.90 -18.80 -2.35
C ALA A 402 -1.72 -19.99 -1.79
N ALA A 403 -2.27 -20.84 -2.66
CA ALA A 403 -3.03 -22.03 -2.23
C ALA A 403 -2.17 -23.02 -1.45
N ALA A 404 -0.90 -23.19 -1.84
CA ALA A 404 0.02 -24.09 -1.14
C ALA A 404 0.37 -23.59 0.28
N MET A 405 0.29 -22.27 0.53
CA MET A 405 0.56 -21.66 1.84
C MET A 405 -0.66 -21.62 2.77
N LYS A 406 -1.86 -21.90 2.27
CA LYS A 406 -3.13 -21.83 3.05
C LYS A 406 -3.12 -22.60 4.38
N PRO A 407 -2.46 -23.77 4.54
CA PRO A 407 -2.44 -24.47 5.82
C PRO A 407 -1.85 -23.67 6.99
N TRP A 408 -1.06 -22.63 6.71
CA TRP A 408 -0.36 -21.82 7.72
C TRP A 408 -0.85 -20.36 7.80
N THR A 409 -1.94 -20.02 7.09
CA THR A 409 -2.49 -18.67 7.11
C THR A 409 -3.61 -18.52 8.14
N SER A 410 -3.73 -17.33 8.75
CA SER A 410 -4.83 -16.97 9.66
C SER A 410 -6.19 -16.92 8.96
N GLY A 411 -6.21 -16.82 7.63
CA GLY A 411 -7.40 -16.50 6.84
C GLY A 411 -7.60 -15.00 6.63
N GLY A 412 -6.95 -14.16 7.41
CA GLY A 412 -6.93 -12.71 7.25
C GLY A 412 -6.20 -12.26 5.97
N VAL A 413 -6.50 -11.05 5.53
CA VAL A 413 -6.04 -10.50 4.26
C VAL A 413 -5.49 -9.09 4.45
N TYR A 414 -4.39 -8.77 3.79
CA TYR A 414 -3.90 -7.42 3.71
C TYR A 414 -4.52 -6.67 2.51
N LEU A 415 -5.55 -5.85 2.78
CA LEU A 415 -6.39 -5.24 1.75
C LEU A 415 -5.64 -4.39 0.72
N ASN A 416 -4.54 -3.74 1.11
CA ASN A 416 -3.77 -2.92 0.18
C ASN A 416 -3.05 -3.74 -0.91
N PHE A 417 -2.97 -5.07 -0.76
CA PHE A 417 -2.26 -5.98 -1.69
C PHE A 417 -3.16 -6.99 -2.39
N ILE A 418 -4.48 -6.87 -2.27
CA ILE A 418 -5.39 -7.75 -3.00
C ILE A 418 -6.01 -7.07 -4.20
N GLY A 419 -6.20 -7.84 -5.29
CA GLY A 419 -6.99 -7.46 -6.44
C GLY A 419 -8.49 -7.56 -6.18
N ASP A 420 -9.28 -7.77 -7.24
CA ASP A 420 -10.69 -8.13 -7.13
C ASP A 420 -10.79 -9.64 -6.88
N GLU A 421 -10.79 -10.03 -5.62
CA GLU A 421 -10.86 -11.43 -5.17
C GLU A 421 -12.25 -11.82 -4.61
N GLY A 422 -13.23 -10.92 -4.77
CA GLY A 422 -14.59 -11.11 -4.30
C GLY A 422 -14.83 -10.63 -2.86
N GLN A 423 -16.12 -10.50 -2.53
CA GLN A 423 -16.59 -9.91 -1.28
C GLN A 423 -16.15 -10.71 -0.05
N ASP A 424 -16.12 -12.04 -0.14
CA ASP A 424 -15.72 -12.92 0.98
C ASP A 424 -14.28 -12.62 1.45
N ARG A 425 -13.38 -12.27 0.53
CA ARG A 425 -12.00 -11.90 0.86
C ARG A 425 -11.92 -10.54 1.53
N VAL A 426 -12.76 -9.58 1.12
CA VAL A 426 -12.87 -8.28 1.79
C VAL A 426 -13.39 -8.45 3.21
N GLU A 427 -14.41 -9.27 3.41
CA GLU A 427 -14.99 -9.53 4.72
C GLU A 427 -14.02 -10.26 5.66
N SER A 428 -13.22 -11.20 5.13
CA SER A 428 -12.21 -11.93 5.92
C SER A 428 -11.09 -11.03 6.46
N ALA A 429 -10.83 -9.87 5.79
CA ALA A 429 -9.83 -8.91 6.27
C ALA A 429 -10.18 -8.26 7.62
N PHE A 430 -11.46 -8.22 7.97
CA PHE A 430 -11.95 -7.54 9.18
C PHE A 430 -12.39 -8.48 10.29
N GLY A 431 -12.80 -9.70 9.94
CA GLY A 431 -13.50 -10.59 10.85
C GLY A 431 -14.91 -10.07 11.19
N GLU A 432 -15.72 -10.93 11.77
CA GLU A 432 -17.16 -10.68 11.97
C GLU A 432 -17.45 -9.43 12.82
N THR A 433 -16.77 -9.26 13.95
CA THR A 433 -17.02 -8.17 14.90
C THR A 433 -16.67 -6.79 14.34
N LYS A 434 -15.49 -6.66 13.72
CA LYS A 434 -15.07 -5.39 13.13
C LYS A 434 -15.90 -5.06 11.89
N LEU A 435 -16.23 -6.05 11.07
CA LEU A 435 -17.07 -5.87 9.90
C LEU A 435 -18.47 -5.37 10.28
N ALA A 436 -19.09 -5.92 11.33
CA ALA A 436 -20.39 -5.42 11.82
C ALA A 436 -20.29 -3.95 12.23
N ARG A 437 -19.27 -3.58 13.02
CA ARG A 437 -19.04 -2.17 13.40
C ARG A 437 -18.79 -1.26 12.19
N LEU A 438 -18.01 -1.71 11.20
CA LEU A 438 -17.75 -0.95 9.98
C LEU A 438 -19.04 -0.73 9.17
N ARG A 439 -19.92 -1.73 9.09
CA ARG A 439 -21.23 -1.61 8.44
C ARG A 439 -22.14 -0.60 9.12
N ASP A 440 -22.16 -0.57 10.46
CA ASP A 440 -22.90 0.43 11.24
C ASP A 440 -22.37 1.85 10.99
N ILE A 441 -21.04 2.03 11.02
CA ILE A 441 -20.40 3.32 10.71
C ILE A 441 -20.67 3.71 9.25
N LYS A 442 -20.62 2.77 8.32
CA LYS A 442 -20.97 3.01 6.91
C LYS A 442 -22.40 3.49 6.77
N ALA A 443 -23.36 2.88 7.49
CA ALA A 443 -24.76 3.29 7.48
C ALA A 443 -24.95 4.71 8.04
N ALA A 444 -24.13 5.16 8.99
CA ALA A 444 -24.16 6.51 9.52
C ALA A 444 -23.56 7.57 8.59
N TRP A 445 -22.45 7.25 7.88
CA TRP A 445 -21.69 8.22 7.10
C TRP A 445 -21.92 8.15 5.59
N ASP A 446 -22.32 7.00 5.07
CA ASP A 446 -22.63 6.77 3.65
C ASP A 446 -23.76 5.74 3.49
N PRO A 447 -24.99 6.06 3.94
CA PRO A 447 -26.12 5.14 3.92
C PRO A 447 -26.55 4.73 2.50
N GLU A 448 -26.27 5.55 1.49
CA GLU A 448 -26.58 5.27 0.09
C GLU A 448 -25.46 4.49 -0.63
N ASN A 449 -24.37 4.13 0.09
CA ASN A 449 -23.22 3.43 -0.45
C ASN A 449 -22.63 4.13 -1.68
N VAL A 450 -22.42 5.45 -1.59
CA VAL A 450 -21.86 6.30 -2.65
C VAL A 450 -20.41 5.88 -2.96
N PHE A 451 -19.62 5.61 -1.91
CA PHE A 451 -18.24 5.15 -2.02
C PHE A 451 -18.19 3.61 -2.02
N ARG A 452 -18.59 3.00 -3.15
CA ARG A 452 -18.65 1.55 -3.32
C ARG A 452 -17.65 0.98 -4.34
N HIS A 453 -16.95 1.86 -5.07
CA HIS A 453 -16.01 1.44 -6.11
C HIS A 453 -14.60 1.25 -5.52
N ASN A 454 -14.50 0.28 -4.59
CA ASN A 454 -13.31 -0.09 -3.82
C ASN A 454 -13.50 -1.52 -3.28
N GLN A 455 -12.73 -1.94 -2.27
CA GLN A 455 -13.07 -3.11 -1.43
C GLN A 455 -14.27 -2.72 -0.56
N ASN A 456 -15.46 -2.85 -1.12
CA ASN A 456 -16.68 -2.24 -0.57
C ASN A 456 -17.13 -2.88 0.76
N ILE A 457 -17.43 -2.02 1.71
CA ILE A 457 -18.15 -2.34 2.94
C ILE A 457 -19.58 -1.79 2.76
N ALA A 458 -20.54 -2.68 2.51
CA ALA A 458 -21.93 -2.27 2.39
C ALA A 458 -22.49 -1.78 3.75
N PRO A 459 -23.35 -0.74 3.77
CA PRO A 459 -23.96 -0.27 5.01
C PRO A 459 -24.85 -1.36 5.65
N ALA A 460 -24.97 -1.32 6.98
CA ALA A 460 -25.95 -2.14 7.70
C ALA A 460 -27.37 -1.80 7.22
N THR A 461 -28.23 -2.82 7.10
CA THR A 461 -29.64 -2.70 6.66
C THR A 461 -30.56 -2.33 7.81
#